data_a1e0c3b10f1a8f7c360b0062e77b4341
#
_entry.id   a1e0c3b10f1a8f7c360b0062e77b4341
#
_cell.length_a   1.000
_cell.length_b   1.000
_cell.length_c   1.000
_cell.angle_alpha   90.00
_cell.angle_beta   90.00
_cell.angle_gamma   90.00
#
_symmetry.space_group_name_H-M   'P 1'
#
loop_
_entity.id
_entity.type
_entity.pdbx_description
1 polymer ?
#
loop_
_entity_poly.entity_id
_entity_poly.type
_entity_poly.pdbx_seq_one_letter_code
_entity_poly.pdbx_strand_id
1 'polypeptide(L)'
;PIPSRGLGDVYKRQRVVGALDIERALVNGERAFQPGLLAQANRGFLYVDEVNLLEDHIVDALLDVAASGENVVEREGLSVRHPAKFVLVGSGNPEEGELRPQLQDRFGLSVDVRTPGDVPTRVEIIRLREAFDLDRTAFRRKWARKESALRRKIQVAREQLDNVDTPAVLLETAAKLCLALGTDGLRGELTLVR
;
A
#
# COMPACT_ATOMS: atom_id res chain seq x y z
N PRO A 1 -36.61 -8.76 -3.36
CA PRO A 1 -35.46 -8.85 -4.24
C PRO A 1 -34.35 -8.02 -3.68
N ILE A 2 -33.26 -8.69 -3.28
CA ILE A 2 -32.04 -8.03 -2.80
C ILE A 2 -31.40 -7.37 -4.04
N PRO A 3 -31.11 -6.06 -4.03
CA PRO A 3 -30.53 -5.41 -5.18
C PRO A 3 -29.16 -6.05 -5.50
N SER A 4 -28.96 -6.41 -6.77
CA SER A 4 -27.78 -7.08 -7.30
C SER A 4 -26.44 -6.33 -7.04
N ARG A 5 -26.49 -5.05 -6.71
CA ARG A 5 -25.32 -4.25 -6.28
C ARG A 5 -24.72 -4.72 -4.95
N GLY A 6 -25.51 -5.19 -3.99
CA GLY A 6 -25.01 -5.58 -2.67
C GLY A 6 -24.20 -6.90 -2.63
N LEU A 7 -24.45 -7.84 -3.56
CA LEU A 7 -23.73 -9.12 -3.59
C LEU A 7 -22.29 -9.00 -4.10
N GLY A 8 -22.03 -8.13 -5.08
CA GLY A 8 -20.70 -7.85 -5.60
C GLY A 8 -19.80 -7.21 -4.55
N ASP A 9 -20.33 -6.30 -3.75
CA ASP A 9 -19.59 -5.53 -2.74
C ASP A 9 -19.23 -6.40 -1.52
N VAL A 10 -20.17 -7.25 -1.10
CA VAL A 10 -19.91 -8.23 -0.04
C VAL A 10 -18.80 -9.20 -0.44
N TYR A 11 -18.81 -9.67 -1.69
CA TYR A 11 -17.79 -10.58 -2.22
C TYR A 11 -16.42 -9.92 -2.33
N LYS A 12 -16.34 -8.68 -2.81
CA LYS A 12 -15.09 -7.90 -2.87
C LYS A 12 -14.49 -7.71 -1.48
N ARG A 13 -15.32 -7.29 -0.52
CA ARG A 13 -14.90 -7.12 0.87
C ARG A 13 -14.38 -8.42 1.48
N GLN A 14 -15.06 -9.54 1.24
CA GLN A 14 -14.64 -10.85 1.74
C GLN A 14 -13.27 -11.26 1.20
N ARG A 15 -12.99 -11.01 -0.07
CA ARG A 15 -11.66 -11.29 -0.65
C ARG A 15 -10.56 -10.45 -0.02
N VAL A 16 -10.84 -9.22 0.36
CA VAL A 16 -9.87 -8.31 0.98
C VAL A 16 -9.62 -8.69 2.44
N VAL A 17 -10.67 -8.71 3.23
CA VAL A 17 -10.61 -8.86 4.70
C VAL A 17 -10.50 -10.33 5.12
N GLY A 18 -11.09 -11.24 4.35
CA GLY A 18 -11.25 -12.66 4.66
C GLY A 18 -12.71 -13.03 4.90
N ALA A 19 -12.98 -14.31 4.86
CA ALA A 19 -14.32 -14.87 4.98
C ALA A 19 -14.37 -16.14 5.84
N LEU A 20 -15.59 -16.57 6.15
CA LEU A 20 -15.82 -17.92 6.67
C LEU A 20 -15.59 -18.93 5.54
N ASP A 21 -14.88 -20.02 5.83
CA ASP A 21 -14.75 -21.16 4.93
C ASP A 21 -16.05 -21.98 4.96
N ILE A 22 -16.94 -21.65 4.04
CA ILE A 22 -18.27 -22.28 3.97
C ILE A 22 -18.14 -23.76 3.64
N GLU A 23 -17.16 -24.16 2.84
CA GLU A 23 -16.95 -25.53 2.43
C GLU A 23 -16.58 -26.41 3.64
N ARG A 24 -15.65 -25.97 4.47
CA ARG A 24 -15.31 -26.63 5.73
C ARG A 24 -16.45 -26.64 6.73
N ALA A 25 -17.20 -25.55 6.80
CA ALA A 25 -18.35 -25.47 7.68
C ALA A 25 -19.46 -26.47 7.30
N LEU A 26 -19.70 -26.67 6.01
CA LEU A 26 -20.72 -27.59 5.51
C LEU A 26 -20.28 -29.06 5.56
N VAL A 27 -19.01 -29.35 5.26
CA VAL A 27 -18.51 -30.72 5.17
C VAL A 27 -18.13 -31.27 6.55
N ASN A 28 -17.48 -30.47 7.38
CA ASN A 28 -16.91 -30.92 8.65
C ASN A 28 -17.66 -30.40 9.88
N GLY A 29 -18.62 -29.49 9.71
CA GLY A 29 -19.25 -28.77 10.82
C GLY A 29 -18.32 -27.81 11.55
N GLU A 30 -17.11 -27.58 11.02
CA GLU A 30 -16.09 -26.72 11.64
C GLU A 30 -16.13 -25.32 11.04
N ARG A 31 -16.24 -24.32 11.90
CA ARG A 31 -16.11 -22.90 11.48
C ARG A 31 -14.63 -22.57 11.30
N ALA A 32 -14.19 -22.49 10.06
CA ALA A 32 -12.82 -22.11 9.70
C ALA A 32 -12.80 -20.75 9.04
N PHE A 33 -11.72 -19.98 9.25
CA PHE A 33 -11.48 -18.70 8.62
C PHE A 33 -10.65 -18.88 7.36
N GLN A 34 -11.12 -18.29 6.24
CA GLN A 34 -10.37 -18.19 4.99
C GLN A 34 -9.64 -16.84 4.94
N PRO A 35 -8.29 -16.82 5.01
CA PRO A 35 -7.53 -15.58 4.99
C PRO A 35 -7.70 -14.80 3.69
N GLY A 36 -7.97 -13.49 3.80
CA GLY A 36 -8.05 -12.57 2.68
C GLY A 36 -6.69 -11.99 2.27
N LEU A 37 -6.73 -11.01 1.36
CA LEU A 37 -5.53 -10.32 0.87
C LEU A 37 -4.75 -9.61 1.98
N LEU A 38 -5.43 -9.06 3.00
CA LEU A 38 -4.77 -8.42 4.14
C LEU A 38 -3.88 -9.37 4.93
N ALA A 39 -4.33 -10.61 5.13
CA ALA A 39 -3.52 -11.63 5.78
C ALA A 39 -2.31 -12.03 4.94
N GLN A 40 -2.50 -12.14 3.62
CA GLN A 40 -1.43 -12.49 2.67
C GLN A 40 -0.39 -11.37 2.53
N ALA A 41 -0.81 -10.11 2.64
CA ALA A 41 0.07 -8.96 2.56
C ALA A 41 0.92 -8.74 3.82
N ASN A 42 0.65 -9.48 4.91
CA ASN A 42 1.37 -9.30 6.17
C ASN A 42 2.90 -9.35 6.00
N ARG A 43 3.60 -8.31 6.49
CA ARG A 43 5.05 -8.08 6.36
C ARG A 43 5.52 -7.85 4.91
N GLY A 44 4.61 -7.48 4.02
CA GLY A 44 4.88 -7.20 2.61
C GLY A 44 4.28 -5.87 2.15
N PHE A 45 3.89 -5.85 0.89
CA PHE A 45 3.25 -4.72 0.23
C PHE A 45 1.86 -5.11 -0.26
N LEU A 46 0.92 -4.22 -0.08
CA LEU A 46 -0.40 -4.29 -0.71
C LEU A 46 -0.50 -3.16 -1.73
N TYR A 47 -0.52 -3.52 -3.01
CA TYR A 47 -0.72 -2.58 -4.09
C TYR A 47 -2.19 -2.53 -4.51
N VAL A 48 -2.73 -1.33 -4.57
CA VAL A 48 -4.10 -1.05 -4.99
C VAL A 48 -4.04 -0.12 -6.19
N ASP A 49 -4.46 -0.64 -7.33
CA ASP A 49 -4.59 0.14 -8.56
C ASP A 49 -5.89 0.95 -8.53
N GLU A 50 -5.83 2.19 -9.01
CA GLU A 50 -6.99 3.10 -9.07
C GLU A 50 -7.70 3.23 -7.72
N VAL A 51 -6.95 3.50 -6.66
CA VAL A 51 -7.48 3.60 -5.29
C VAL A 51 -8.59 4.67 -5.16
N ASN A 52 -8.59 5.67 -6.04
CA ASN A 52 -9.62 6.70 -6.14
C ASN A 52 -10.99 6.16 -6.57
N LEU A 53 -11.03 5.01 -7.26
CA LEU A 53 -12.26 4.37 -7.73
C LEU A 53 -12.81 3.32 -6.76
N LEU A 54 -12.08 3.00 -5.69
CA LEU A 54 -12.57 2.07 -4.68
C LEU A 54 -13.73 2.66 -3.88
N GLU A 55 -14.62 1.78 -3.46
CA GLU A 55 -15.73 2.13 -2.57
C GLU A 55 -15.21 2.52 -1.18
N ASP A 56 -15.81 3.54 -0.57
CA ASP A 56 -15.40 4.13 0.71
C ASP A 56 -15.15 3.11 1.80
N HIS A 57 -16.07 2.19 1.98
CA HIS A 57 -15.98 1.19 3.03
C HIS A 57 -14.84 0.17 2.84
N ILE A 58 -14.38 -0.04 1.61
CA ILE A 58 -13.20 -0.88 1.33
C ILE A 58 -11.94 -0.12 1.69
N VAL A 59 -11.89 1.14 1.29
CA VAL A 59 -10.76 2.01 1.57
C VAL A 59 -10.58 2.24 3.06
N ASP A 60 -11.65 2.56 3.76
CA ASP A 60 -11.63 2.74 5.22
C ASP A 60 -11.12 1.48 5.93
N ALA A 61 -11.62 0.31 5.52
CA ALA A 61 -11.13 -0.97 6.06
C ALA A 61 -9.63 -1.19 5.80
N LEU A 62 -9.14 -0.87 4.59
CA LEU A 62 -7.71 -0.98 4.25
C LEU A 62 -6.85 -0.05 5.09
N LEU A 63 -7.30 1.20 5.27
CA LEU A 63 -6.57 2.21 6.01
C LEU A 63 -6.55 1.94 7.50
N ASP A 64 -7.65 1.47 8.06
CA ASP A 64 -7.75 1.11 9.48
C ASP A 64 -6.81 -0.06 9.81
N VAL A 65 -6.77 -1.08 8.95
CA VAL A 65 -5.86 -2.21 9.11
C VAL A 65 -4.40 -1.79 8.87
N ALA A 66 -4.13 -0.95 7.88
CA ALA A 66 -2.78 -0.43 7.65
C ALA A 66 -2.25 0.40 8.84
N ALA A 67 -3.13 1.14 9.52
CA ALA A 67 -2.78 1.93 10.69
C ALA A 67 -2.61 1.09 11.95
N SER A 68 -3.51 0.11 12.19
CA SER A 68 -3.48 -0.74 13.39
C SER A 68 -2.45 -1.86 13.30
N GLY A 69 -2.15 -2.33 12.10
CA GLY A 69 -1.32 -3.52 11.84
C GLY A 69 -2.00 -4.84 12.17
N GLU A 70 -3.30 -4.81 12.44
CA GLU A 70 -4.11 -5.98 12.75
C GLU A 70 -5.45 -5.94 11.99
N ASN A 71 -5.91 -7.08 11.53
CA ASN A 71 -7.24 -7.24 10.95
C ASN A 71 -8.12 -8.04 11.90
N VAL A 72 -9.31 -7.49 12.20
CA VAL A 72 -10.32 -8.14 13.03
C VAL A 72 -11.53 -8.44 12.16
N VAL A 73 -11.88 -9.71 12.05
CA VAL A 73 -13.03 -10.17 11.27
C VAL A 73 -14.07 -10.75 12.21
N GLU A 74 -15.19 -10.07 12.34
CA GLU A 74 -16.32 -10.52 13.16
C GLU A 74 -17.51 -10.84 12.26
N ARG A 75 -17.85 -12.11 12.14
CA ARG A 75 -18.99 -12.56 11.34
C ARG A 75 -19.60 -13.85 11.90
N GLU A 76 -20.91 -13.91 11.93
CA GLU A 76 -21.70 -15.11 12.24
C GLU A 76 -21.24 -15.81 13.54
N GLY A 77 -20.85 -15.04 14.55
CA GLY A 77 -20.37 -15.56 15.83
C GLY A 77 -18.92 -16.07 15.79
N LEU A 78 -18.18 -15.83 14.71
CA LEU A 78 -16.74 -16.02 14.62
C LEU A 78 -16.05 -14.65 14.75
N SER A 79 -15.11 -14.55 15.70
CA SER A 79 -14.20 -13.41 15.82
C SER A 79 -12.78 -13.89 15.62
N VAL A 80 -12.13 -13.44 14.55
CA VAL A 80 -10.75 -13.80 14.22
C VAL A 80 -9.92 -12.54 14.15
N ARG A 81 -8.81 -12.54 14.88
CA ARG A 81 -7.82 -11.47 14.84
C ARG A 81 -6.51 -12.05 14.31
N HIS A 82 -5.91 -11.37 13.34
CA HIS A 82 -4.62 -11.77 12.78
C HIS A 82 -3.75 -10.55 12.45
N PRO A 83 -2.43 -10.68 12.49
CA PRO A 83 -1.53 -9.60 12.10
C PRO A 83 -1.66 -9.30 10.60
N ALA A 84 -1.67 -8.02 10.27
CA ALA A 84 -1.75 -7.49 8.90
C ALA A 84 -0.92 -6.21 8.79
N LYS A 85 0.36 -6.30 9.12
CA LYS A 85 1.34 -5.21 8.96
C LYS A 85 1.84 -5.21 7.53
N PHE A 86 1.46 -4.23 6.74
CA PHE A 86 1.89 -4.10 5.35
C PHE A 86 2.10 -2.63 4.98
N VAL A 87 2.84 -2.40 3.92
CA VAL A 87 2.95 -1.08 3.29
C VAL A 87 1.87 -0.99 2.22
N LEU A 88 0.96 -0.03 2.39
CA LEU A 88 -0.08 0.26 1.39
C LEU A 88 0.51 1.16 0.30
N VAL A 89 0.41 0.72 -0.94
CA VAL A 89 0.79 1.49 -2.13
C VAL A 89 -0.45 1.64 -3.00
N GLY A 90 -0.88 2.87 -3.23
CA GLY A 90 -2.01 3.18 -4.11
C GLY A 90 -1.55 3.92 -5.36
N SER A 91 -2.09 3.56 -6.53
CA SER A 91 -2.06 4.41 -7.71
C SER A 91 -3.42 5.08 -7.89
N GLY A 92 -3.45 6.21 -8.56
CA GLY A 92 -4.68 6.89 -8.92
C GLY A 92 -4.45 7.77 -10.15
N ASN A 93 -5.48 7.90 -10.98
CA ASN A 93 -5.49 8.84 -12.10
C ASN A 93 -6.43 10.00 -11.75
N PRO A 94 -5.92 11.23 -11.58
CA PRO A 94 -6.76 12.40 -11.27
C PRO A 94 -7.84 12.69 -12.33
N GLU A 95 -7.63 12.25 -13.58
CA GLU A 95 -8.62 12.42 -14.66
C GLU A 95 -9.86 11.55 -14.47
N GLU A 96 -9.73 10.42 -13.75
CA GLU A 96 -10.84 9.49 -13.48
C GLU A 96 -11.56 9.79 -12.16
N GLY A 97 -10.99 10.68 -11.34
CA GLY A 97 -11.54 11.11 -10.07
C GLY A 97 -10.45 11.55 -9.10
N GLU A 98 -10.70 12.64 -8.42
CA GLU A 98 -9.76 13.12 -7.40
C GLU A 98 -9.70 12.17 -6.20
N LEU A 99 -8.50 12.03 -5.66
CA LEU A 99 -8.32 11.31 -4.40
C LEU A 99 -8.99 12.12 -3.28
N ARG A 100 -9.89 11.49 -2.56
CA ARG A 100 -10.63 12.17 -1.48
C ARG A 100 -9.65 12.69 -0.43
N PRO A 101 -9.86 13.89 0.14
CA PRO A 101 -8.96 14.47 1.13
C PRO A 101 -8.69 13.54 2.31
N GLN A 102 -9.71 12.84 2.79
CA GLN A 102 -9.61 11.87 3.90
C GLN A 102 -8.69 10.70 3.58
N LEU A 103 -8.61 10.29 2.31
CA LEU A 103 -7.68 9.27 1.82
C LEU A 103 -6.28 9.83 1.71
N GLN A 104 -6.15 11.00 1.10
CA GLN A 104 -4.88 11.67 0.91
C GLN A 104 -4.16 11.91 2.24
N ASP A 105 -4.89 12.32 3.27
CA ASP A 105 -4.37 12.51 4.62
C ASP A 105 -3.79 11.25 5.26
N ARG A 106 -4.25 10.07 4.84
CA ARG A 106 -3.79 8.80 5.42
C ARG A 106 -2.58 8.19 4.72
N PHE A 107 -2.22 8.68 3.52
CA PHE A 107 -0.96 8.33 2.89
C PHE A 107 0.15 9.25 3.40
N GLY A 108 1.22 8.67 3.94
CA GLY A 108 2.38 9.43 4.43
C GLY A 108 3.23 10.02 3.31
N LEU A 109 3.18 9.45 2.10
CA LEU A 109 3.94 9.90 0.94
C LEU A 109 3.04 9.96 -0.29
N SER A 110 3.19 11.01 -1.08
CA SER A 110 2.50 11.18 -2.36
C SER A 110 3.52 11.61 -3.42
N VAL A 111 3.42 11.03 -4.61
CA VAL A 111 4.29 11.33 -5.75
C VAL A 111 3.43 11.58 -6.98
N ASP A 112 3.62 12.74 -7.59
CA ASP A 112 3.00 13.10 -8.85
C ASP A 112 3.85 12.55 -10.02
N VAL A 113 3.35 11.56 -10.72
CA VAL A 113 4.05 10.89 -11.81
C VAL A 113 3.68 11.57 -13.13
N ARG A 114 4.64 12.28 -13.74
CA ARG A 114 4.46 12.95 -15.02
C ARG A 114 5.30 12.32 -16.10
N THR A 115 4.78 12.36 -17.32
CA THR A 115 5.55 11.99 -18.51
C THR A 115 6.72 12.97 -18.69
N PRO A 116 7.97 12.50 -18.88
CA PRO A 116 9.11 13.38 -19.13
C PRO A 116 8.86 14.36 -20.28
N GLY A 117 9.19 15.62 -20.08
CA GLY A 117 8.98 16.68 -21.06
C GLY A 117 10.06 16.73 -22.16
N ASP A 118 11.24 16.16 -21.90
CA ASP A 118 12.39 16.21 -22.80
C ASP A 118 12.48 14.99 -23.72
N VAL A 119 12.91 15.24 -24.97
CA VAL A 119 13.02 14.20 -25.99
C VAL A 119 14.08 13.15 -25.68
N PRO A 120 15.29 13.50 -25.17
CA PRO A 120 16.32 12.50 -24.86
C PRO A 120 15.84 11.44 -23.84
N THR A 121 15.19 11.86 -22.76
CA THR A 121 14.65 10.92 -21.76
C THR A 121 13.56 10.03 -22.35
N ARG A 122 12.68 10.57 -23.18
CA ARG A 122 11.66 9.76 -23.87
C ARG A 122 12.27 8.70 -24.79
N VAL A 123 13.28 9.06 -25.57
CA VAL A 123 14.00 8.15 -26.44
C VAL A 123 14.67 7.03 -25.63
N GLU A 124 15.29 7.37 -24.50
CA GLU A 124 15.93 6.38 -23.64
C GLU A 124 14.90 5.40 -23.03
N ILE A 125 13.73 5.89 -22.61
CA ILE A 125 12.63 5.03 -22.12
C ILE A 125 12.21 4.03 -23.21
N ILE A 126 12.01 4.50 -24.45
CA ILE A 126 11.61 3.64 -25.57
C ILE A 126 12.70 2.58 -25.81
N ARG A 127 13.97 2.97 -25.88
CA ARG A 127 15.09 2.03 -26.09
C ARG A 127 15.20 0.98 -25.00
N LEU A 128 15.03 1.38 -23.75
CA LEU A 128 15.06 0.47 -22.61
C LEU A 128 13.88 -0.50 -22.66
N ARG A 129 12.71 -0.03 -23.05
CA ARG A 129 11.53 -0.87 -23.20
C ARG A 129 11.70 -1.89 -24.34
N GLU A 130 12.15 -1.46 -25.50
CA GLU A 130 12.42 -2.34 -26.64
C GLU A 130 13.48 -3.40 -26.29
N ALA A 131 14.57 -3.00 -25.63
CA ALA A 131 15.62 -3.93 -25.20
C ALA A 131 15.10 -4.98 -24.20
N PHE A 132 14.19 -4.58 -23.31
CA PHE A 132 13.54 -5.51 -22.37
C PHE A 132 12.60 -6.49 -23.09
N ASP A 133 11.80 -6.00 -24.03
CA ASP A 133 10.84 -6.84 -24.76
C ASP A 133 11.55 -7.80 -25.74
N LEU A 134 12.68 -7.40 -26.30
CA LEU A 134 13.49 -8.22 -27.22
C LEU A 134 14.16 -9.40 -26.50
N ASP A 135 14.85 -9.15 -25.39
CA ASP A 135 15.49 -10.20 -24.57
C ASP A 135 15.49 -9.83 -23.08
N ARG A 136 14.45 -10.29 -22.38
CA ARG A 136 14.29 -10.09 -20.94
C ARG A 136 15.44 -10.66 -20.12
N THR A 137 16.03 -11.76 -20.55
CA THR A 137 17.10 -12.44 -19.82
C THR A 137 18.39 -11.66 -19.91
N ALA A 138 18.78 -11.25 -21.11
CA ALA A 138 19.96 -10.41 -21.33
C ALA A 138 19.80 -9.05 -20.65
N PHE A 139 18.61 -8.44 -20.74
CA PHE A 139 18.32 -7.17 -20.07
C PHE A 139 18.49 -7.29 -18.55
N ARG A 140 17.88 -8.29 -17.91
CA ARG A 140 18.02 -8.53 -16.47
C ARG A 140 19.49 -8.77 -16.06
N ARG A 141 20.24 -9.52 -16.86
CA ARG A 141 21.67 -9.76 -16.61
C ARG A 141 22.47 -8.45 -16.65
N LYS A 142 22.20 -7.58 -17.64
CA LYS A 142 22.85 -6.26 -17.76
C LYS A 142 22.62 -5.40 -16.52
N TRP A 143 21.41 -5.45 -15.94
CA TRP A 143 21.04 -4.61 -14.78
C TRP A 143 21.30 -5.27 -13.42
N ALA A 144 21.58 -6.57 -13.39
CA ALA A 144 21.70 -7.37 -12.15
C ALA A 144 22.69 -6.76 -11.12
N ARG A 145 23.81 -6.17 -11.59
CA ARG A 145 24.79 -5.55 -10.70
C ARG A 145 24.24 -4.29 -10.02
N LYS A 146 23.52 -3.45 -10.76
CA LYS A 146 22.89 -2.24 -10.21
C LYS A 146 21.77 -2.60 -9.23
N GLU A 147 20.94 -3.56 -9.57
CA GLU A 147 19.89 -4.13 -8.73
C GLU A 147 20.45 -4.67 -7.41
N SER A 148 21.50 -5.49 -7.47
CA SER A 148 22.14 -6.05 -6.29
C SER A 148 22.76 -4.98 -5.39
N ALA A 149 23.36 -3.94 -5.99
CA ALA A 149 23.90 -2.81 -5.22
C ALA A 149 22.79 -2.03 -4.51
N LEU A 150 21.64 -1.81 -5.16
CA LEU A 150 20.50 -1.14 -4.56
C LEU A 150 19.89 -1.97 -3.42
N ARG A 151 19.69 -3.28 -3.64
CA ARG A 151 19.22 -4.20 -2.59
C ARG A 151 20.11 -4.16 -1.35
N ARG A 152 21.43 -4.20 -1.56
CA ARG A 152 22.38 -4.13 -0.44
C ARG A 152 22.26 -2.81 0.33
N LYS A 153 22.12 -1.68 -0.37
CA LYS A 153 21.89 -0.37 0.27
C LYS A 153 20.62 -0.38 1.13
N ILE A 154 19.52 -0.89 0.60
CA ILE A 154 18.25 -0.98 1.31
C ILE A 154 18.39 -1.91 2.55
N GLN A 155 19.06 -3.05 2.38
CA GLN A 155 19.28 -3.98 3.49
C GLN A 155 20.08 -3.35 4.62
N VAL A 156 21.22 -2.71 4.31
CA VAL A 156 22.05 -2.01 5.29
C VAL A 156 21.26 -0.88 5.97
N ALA A 157 20.49 -0.10 5.22
CA ALA A 157 19.65 0.95 5.78
C ALA A 157 18.60 0.40 6.77
N ARG A 158 17.97 -0.74 6.43
CA ARG A 158 17.02 -1.40 7.35
C ARG A 158 17.66 -1.90 8.63
N GLU A 159 18.87 -2.45 8.55
CA GLU A 159 19.61 -2.95 9.71
C GLU A 159 20.08 -1.79 10.63
N GLN A 160 20.27 -0.60 10.06
CA GLN A 160 20.70 0.59 10.80
C GLN A 160 19.53 1.44 11.31
N LEU A 161 18.32 1.22 10.85
CA LEU A 161 17.16 2.09 11.13
C LEU A 161 16.91 2.26 12.64
N ASP A 162 17.00 1.19 13.41
CA ASP A 162 16.77 1.21 14.86
C ASP A 162 17.90 1.94 15.62
N ASN A 163 19.03 2.20 14.98
CA ASN A 163 20.18 2.91 15.55
C ASN A 163 20.24 4.38 15.12
N VAL A 164 19.28 4.84 14.32
CA VAL A 164 19.21 6.24 13.91
C VAL A 164 18.66 7.08 15.06
N ASP A 165 19.49 7.95 15.59
CA ASP A 165 19.06 8.92 16.60
C ASP A 165 18.42 10.15 15.92
N THR A 166 17.33 10.62 16.51
CA THR A 166 16.61 11.81 16.03
C THR A 166 16.81 12.95 17.01
N PRO A 167 17.82 13.83 16.80
CA PRO A 167 18.10 14.93 17.70
C PRO A 167 16.93 15.91 17.80
N ALA A 168 16.75 16.53 18.96
CA ALA A 168 15.68 17.51 19.22
C ALA A 168 15.61 18.64 18.19
N VAL A 169 16.76 19.07 17.66
CA VAL A 169 16.85 20.10 16.61
C VAL A 169 16.10 19.68 15.32
N LEU A 170 16.14 18.39 14.96
CA LEU A 170 15.37 17.88 13.80
C LEU A 170 13.88 17.88 14.06
N LEU A 171 13.44 17.52 15.28
CA LEU A 171 12.04 17.58 15.68
C LEU A 171 11.50 19.01 15.60
N GLU A 172 12.26 19.99 16.15
CA GLU A 172 11.91 21.41 16.05
C GLU A 172 11.86 21.90 14.61
N THR A 173 12.80 21.45 13.77
CA THR A 173 12.85 21.84 12.35
C THR A 173 11.66 21.29 11.59
N ALA A 174 11.28 20.02 11.83
CA ALA A 174 10.10 19.41 11.26
C ALA A 174 8.82 20.15 11.65
N ALA A 175 8.67 20.47 12.94
CA ALA A 175 7.52 21.23 13.43
C ALA A 175 7.43 22.64 12.81
N LYS A 176 8.55 23.36 12.74
CA LYS A 176 8.61 24.68 12.10
C LYS A 176 8.25 24.63 10.61
N LEU A 177 8.71 23.59 9.91
CA LEU A 177 8.40 23.38 8.50
C LEU A 177 6.90 23.12 8.28
N CYS A 178 6.32 22.23 9.08
CA CYS A 178 4.89 21.92 9.00
C CYS A 178 4.02 23.14 9.31
N LEU A 179 4.37 23.91 10.34
CA LEU A 179 3.69 25.17 10.64
C LEU A 179 3.80 26.19 9.48
N ALA A 180 4.97 26.33 8.87
CA ALA A 180 5.18 27.24 7.74
C ALA A 180 4.40 26.82 6.49
N LEU A 181 4.19 25.53 6.29
CA LEU A 181 3.39 24.97 5.19
C LEU A 181 1.89 24.96 5.49
N GLY A 182 1.47 25.32 6.71
CA GLY A 182 0.06 25.32 7.10
C GLY A 182 -0.55 23.91 7.14
N THR A 183 0.25 22.88 7.40
CA THR A 183 -0.28 21.51 7.53
C THR A 183 -1.12 21.40 8.81
N ASP A 184 -2.30 20.79 8.69
CA ASP A 184 -3.18 20.54 9.83
C ASP A 184 -2.85 19.18 10.49
N GLY A 185 -2.87 19.15 11.84
CA GLY A 185 -2.54 17.97 12.63
C GLY A 185 -1.05 17.66 12.71
N LEU A 186 -0.67 16.58 13.41
CA LEU A 186 0.71 16.18 13.69
C LEU A 186 1.24 15.11 12.70
N ARG A 187 0.50 14.80 11.67
CA ARG A 187 0.86 13.72 10.73
C ARG A 187 2.05 14.07 9.85
N GLY A 188 2.15 15.35 9.46
CA GLY A 188 3.28 15.88 8.70
C GLY A 188 4.60 15.69 9.45
N GLU A 189 4.66 16.11 10.70
CA GLU A 189 5.83 15.97 11.56
C GLU A 189 6.22 14.50 11.77
N LEU A 190 5.23 13.64 12.05
CA LEU A 190 5.49 12.21 12.23
C LEU A 190 6.01 11.55 10.96
N THR A 191 5.58 12.00 9.78
CA THR A 191 6.08 11.48 8.48
C THR A 191 7.50 11.95 8.19
N LEU A 192 7.85 13.18 8.57
CA LEU A 192 9.19 13.74 8.36
C LEU A 192 10.25 13.12 9.28
N VAL A 193 9.84 12.63 10.46
CA VAL A 193 10.74 12.12 11.49
C VAL A 193 10.91 10.59 11.44
N ARG A 194 9.98 9.90 10.82
CA ARG A 194 10.02 8.43 10.65
C ARG A 194 10.66 8.00 9.35
#